data_4bd43a9c70e02319996dc5dd5ab3d9b1
#
_entry.id   4bd43a9c70e02319996dc5dd5ab3d9b1
#
_cell.length_a   1.000
_cell.length_b   1.000
_cell.length_c   1.000
_cell.angle_alpha   90.00
_cell.angle_beta   90.00
_cell.angle_gamma   90.00
#
_symmetry.space_group_name_H-M   'P 1'
#
loop_
_entity.id
_entity.type
_entity.pdbx_description
1 polymer ?
#
loop_
_entity_poly.entity_id
_entity_poly.type
_entity_poly.pdbx_seq_one_letter_code
_entity_poly.pdbx_strand_id
1 'polypeptide(L)'
;MSGRVSTKVECYKLFGKMEDDTYKMKTVIELLDSTVLSAGTTAEWLKEQCVEHIDDNASRFLQVASDPLLEEKIFVKKCVDAGIVSNRSNRLFIRKGDVPMCDSGEEATLAKAAKWISDPRRQELRLLLETQLNGGETPAADKKKK
;
A
#
# COMPACT_ATOMS: atom_id res chain seq x y z
N MET A 1 -25.53 -5.36 22.21
CA MET A 1 -25.45 -5.32 21.75
C MET A 1 -25.48 -5.62 20.90
N SER A 2 -25.88 -5.82 21.07
CA SER A 2 -26.04 -6.31 20.26
C SER A 2 -25.95 -6.01 19.08
N GLY A 3 -26.57 -6.11 18.64
CA GLY A 3 -26.41 -5.88 17.36
C GLY A 3 -25.09 -5.61 16.89
N ARG A 4 -24.23 -5.49 17.73
CA ARG A 4 -22.92 -5.19 17.39
C ARG A 4 -22.16 -6.46 17.11
N VAL A 5 -21.89 -6.66 15.84
CA VAL A 5 -21.00 -7.73 15.47
C VAL A 5 -19.67 -7.41 16.13
N SER A 6 -19.08 -8.41 16.70
CA SER A 6 -17.77 -8.24 17.31
C SER A 6 -16.79 -7.66 16.31
N THR A 7 -16.01 -6.68 16.76
CA THR A 7 -14.94 -6.12 15.93
C THR A 7 -14.00 -7.21 15.46
N LYS A 8 -13.75 -8.19 16.32
CA LYS A 8 -12.91 -9.30 15.98
C LYS A 8 -13.46 -10.11 14.80
N VAL A 9 -14.76 -10.32 14.77
CA VAL A 9 -15.41 -11.02 13.66
C VAL A 9 -15.24 -10.25 12.37
N GLU A 10 -15.42 -8.93 12.41
CA GLU A 10 -15.19 -8.10 11.25
C GLU A 10 -13.76 -8.21 10.75
N CYS A 11 -12.81 -8.24 11.68
CA CYS A 11 -11.41 -8.37 11.32
C CYS A 11 -11.14 -9.70 10.64
N TYR A 12 -11.71 -10.79 11.14
CA TYR A 12 -11.48 -12.09 10.53
C TYR A 12 -12.14 -12.21 9.17
N LYS A 13 -13.25 -11.52 8.96
CA LYS A 13 -13.85 -11.47 7.64
C LYS A 13 -12.94 -10.77 6.65
N LEU A 14 -12.37 -9.63 7.05
CA LEU A 14 -11.42 -8.93 6.21
C LEU A 14 -10.18 -9.76 5.96
N PHE A 15 -9.68 -10.41 7.00
CA PHE A 15 -8.52 -11.27 6.86
C PHE A 15 -8.78 -12.38 5.85
N GLY A 16 -9.97 -13.00 5.90
CA GLY A 16 -10.33 -14.04 4.96
C GLY A 16 -10.30 -13.57 3.51
N LYS A 17 -10.56 -12.30 3.28
CA LYS A 17 -10.54 -11.74 1.93
C LYS A 17 -9.13 -11.41 1.47
N MET A 18 -8.18 -11.26 2.39
CA MET A 18 -6.84 -10.83 2.03
C MET A 18 -5.77 -11.90 2.28
N GLU A 19 -6.16 -13.05 2.80
CA GLU A 19 -5.14 -14.03 3.16
C GLU A 19 -4.43 -14.63 1.95
N ASP A 20 -5.00 -14.48 0.75
CA ASP A 20 -4.35 -14.93 -0.48
C ASP A 20 -3.53 -13.81 -1.12
N ASP A 21 -3.56 -12.63 -0.53
CA ASP A 21 -2.83 -11.48 -1.06
C ASP A 21 -1.69 -11.14 -0.11
N THR A 22 -0.55 -11.74 -0.36
CA THR A 22 0.62 -11.58 0.49
C THR A 22 1.02 -10.12 0.62
N TYR A 23 0.98 -9.39 -0.48
CA TYR A 23 1.42 -7.99 -0.45
C TYR A 23 0.48 -7.14 0.40
N LYS A 24 -0.82 -7.41 0.33
CA LYS A 24 -1.78 -6.67 1.13
C LYS A 24 -1.58 -6.94 2.61
N MET A 25 -1.39 -8.21 2.99
CA MET A 25 -1.09 -8.55 4.38
C MET A 25 0.18 -7.84 4.85
N LYS A 26 1.20 -7.87 4.02
CA LYS A 26 2.47 -7.24 4.35
C LYS A 26 2.27 -5.74 4.60
N THR A 27 1.53 -5.08 3.73
CA THR A 27 1.28 -3.64 3.86
C THR A 27 0.52 -3.33 5.16
N VAL A 28 -0.52 -4.13 5.46
CA VAL A 28 -1.29 -3.91 6.68
C VAL A 28 -0.40 -4.05 7.92
N ILE A 29 0.43 -5.09 7.95
CA ILE A 29 1.31 -5.30 9.10
C ILE A 29 2.34 -4.18 9.21
N GLU A 30 2.91 -3.76 8.09
CA GLU A 30 3.86 -2.64 8.11
C GLU A 30 3.23 -1.38 8.68
N LEU A 31 1.97 -1.12 8.31
CA LEU A 31 1.27 0.04 8.84
C LEU A 31 0.96 -0.11 10.32
N LEU A 32 0.61 -1.32 10.75
CA LEU A 32 0.31 -1.56 12.17
C LEU A 32 1.56 -1.43 13.03
N ASP A 33 2.68 -1.95 12.55
CA ASP A 33 3.93 -1.99 13.33
C ASP A 33 4.85 -0.82 13.05
N SER A 34 4.49 0.04 12.10
CA SER A 34 5.32 1.18 11.69
C SER A 34 6.73 0.73 11.33
N THR A 35 6.81 -0.34 10.57
CA THR A 35 8.10 -0.91 10.20
C THR A 35 8.06 -1.36 8.74
N VAL A 36 9.22 -1.72 8.21
CA VAL A 36 9.32 -2.24 6.85
C VAL A 36 9.77 -3.68 6.93
N LEU A 37 9.02 -4.57 6.31
CA LEU A 37 9.34 -5.99 6.34
C LEU A 37 10.21 -6.36 5.15
N SER A 38 11.02 -7.38 5.33
CA SER A 38 11.93 -7.82 4.29
C SER A 38 11.16 -8.47 3.14
N ALA A 39 11.80 -8.50 1.97
CA ALA A 39 11.20 -9.13 0.81
C ALA A 39 11.01 -10.63 0.99
N GLY A 40 11.78 -11.23 1.90
CA GLY A 40 11.70 -12.67 2.13
C GLY A 40 10.67 -13.10 3.14
N THR A 41 9.86 -12.17 3.64
CA THR A 41 8.83 -12.51 4.62
C THR A 41 7.82 -13.47 4.02
N THR A 42 7.55 -14.59 4.72
CA THR A 42 6.68 -15.63 4.18
C THR A 42 5.21 -15.32 4.40
N ALA A 43 4.37 -15.92 3.55
CA ALA A 43 2.93 -15.75 3.69
C ALA A 43 2.44 -16.33 5.02
N GLU A 44 3.02 -17.44 5.46
CA GLU A 44 2.62 -18.04 6.74
C GLU A 44 2.89 -17.11 7.91
N TRP A 45 4.06 -16.49 7.91
CA TRP A 45 4.40 -15.55 8.96
C TRP A 45 3.43 -14.38 8.95
N LEU A 46 3.12 -13.87 7.76
CA LEU A 46 2.20 -12.74 7.64
C LEU A 46 0.81 -13.09 8.16
N LYS A 47 0.34 -14.30 7.86
CA LYS A 47 -0.96 -14.75 8.37
C LYS A 47 -0.96 -14.81 9.89
N GLU A 48 0.11 -15.33 10.47
CA GLU A 48 0.22 -15.40 11.91
C GLU A 48 0.22 -14.03 12.53
N GLN A 49 0.93 -13.09 11.92
CA GLN A 49 0.98 -11.72 12.44
C GLN A 49 -0.39 -11.04 12.34
N CYS A 50 -1.12 -11.28 11.26
CA CYS A 50 -2.46 -10.72 11.14
C CYS A 50 -3.35 -11.23 12.27
N VAL A 51 -3.30 -12.53 12.55
CA VAL A 51 -4.10 -13.11 13.62
C VAL A 51 -3.70 -12.52 14.96
N GLU A 52 -2.40 -12.38 15.20
CA GLU A 52 -1.94 -11.79 16.46
C GLU A 52 -2.42 -10.36 16.63
N HIS A 53 -2.38 -9.57 15.56
CA HIS A 53 -2.86 -8.19 15.63
C HIS A 53 -4.36 -8.15 15.89
N ILE A 54 -5.11 -9.04 15.25
CA ILE A 54 -6.55 -9.11 15.48
C ILE A 54 -6.84 -9.43 16.94
N ASP A 55 -6.13 -10.43 17.47
CA ASP A 55 -6.36 -10.84 18.84
C ASP A 55 -5.90 -9.79 19.86
N ASP A 56 -4.84 -9.06 19.52
CA ASP A 56 -4.27 -8.08 20.43
C ASP A 56 -5.04 -6.76 20.41
N ASN A 57 -5.37 -6.28 19.23
CA ASN A 57 -6.07 -5.00 19.10
C ASN A 57 -6.90 -4.99 17.81
N ALA A 58 -8.08 -5.60 17.90
CA ALA A 58 -8.94 -5.75 16.74
C ALA A 58 -9.36 -4.40 16.15
N SER A 59 -9.62 -3.41 17.00
CA SER A 59 -10.03 -2.09 16.52
C SER A 59 -8.99 -1.45 15.64
N ARG A 60 -7.74 -1.56 16.05
CA ARG A 60 -6.66 -0.99 15.25
C ARG A 60 -6.49 -1.74 13.93
N PHE A 61 -6.55 -3.07 13.99
CA PHE A 61 -6.48 -3.86 12.77
C PHE A 61 -7.58 -3.48 11.80
N LEU A 62 -8.81 -3.36 12.32
CA LEU A 62 -9.95 -3.00 11.48
C LEU A 62 -9.74 -1.62 10.84
N GLN A 63 -9.24 -0.68 11.63
CA GLN A 63 -9.01 0.67 11.14
C GLN A 63 -8.03 0.68 9.96
N VAL A 64 -6.95 -0.07 10.07
CA VAL A 64 -5.96 -0.13 9.01
C VAL A 64 -6.46 -0.93 7.81
N ALA A 65 -7.04 -2.09 8.07
CA ALA A 65 -7.44 -2.99 7.00
C ALA A 65 -8.66 -2.49 6.21
N SER A 66 -9.45 -1.61 6.80
CA SER A 66 -10.63 -1.06 6.13
C SER A 66 -10.42 0.38 5.66
N ASP A 67 -9.20 0.87 5.73
CA ASP A 67 -8.87 2.22 5.29
C ASP A 67 -9.27 2.39 3.82
N PRO A 68 -10.07 3.42 3.49
CA PRO A 68 -10.46 3.64 2.09
C PRO A 68 -9.27 3.85 1.16
N LEU A 69 -8.14 4.29 1.70
CA LEU A 69 -6.95 4.51 0.89
C LEU A 69 -5.98 3.33 0.93
N LEU A 70 -6.38 2.21 1.52
CA LEU A 70 -5.46 1.08 1.64
C LEU A 70 -4.94 0.60 0.28
N GLU A 71 -5.82 0.47 -0.71
CA GLU A 71 -5.39 0.01 -2.03
C GLU A 71 -4.43 1.01 -2.67
N GLU A 72 -4.65 2.30 -2.45
CA GLU A 72 -3.74 3.30 -2.98
C GLU A 72 -2.40 3.24 -2.27
N LYS A 73 -2.40 3.00 -0.97
CA LYS A 73 -1.15 2.83 -0.22
C LYS A 73 -0.38 1.61 -0.73
N ILE A 74 -1.09 0.52 -1.00
CA ILE A 74 -0.47 -0.68 -1.55
C ILE A 74 0.15 -0.37 -2.90
N PHE A 75 -0.57 0.34 -3.76
CA PHE A 75 -0.08 0.72 -5.08
C PHE A 75 1.22 1.53 -4.96
N VAL A 76 1.22 2.53 -4.08
CA VAL A 76 2.40 3.36 -3.89
C VAL A 76 3.58 2.53 -3.39
N LYS A 77 3.34 1.62 -2.44
CA LYS A 77 4.40 0.78 -1.93
C LYS A 77 4.97 -0.15 -3.00
N LYS A 78 4.11 -0.66 -3.87
CA LYS A 78 4.59 -1.47 -4.99
C LYS A 78 5.48 -0.66 -5.91
N CYS A 79 5.13 0.61 -6.12
CA CYS A 79 5.97 1.50 -6.92
C CYS A 79 7.33 1.73 -6.27
N VAL A 80 7.36 1.84 -4.94
CA VAL A 80 8.62 1.97 -4.22
C VAL A 80 9.47 0.71 -4.42
N ASP A 81 8.85 -0.45 -4.25
CA ASP A 81 9.58 -1.71 -4.38
C ASP A 81 10.10 -1.92 -5.81
N ALA A 82 9.39 -1.40 -6.79
CA ALA A 82 9.79 -1.53 -8.19
C ALA A 82 10.78 -0.46 -8.63
N GLY A 83 11.13 0.47 -7.75
CA GLY A 83 12.08 1.51 -8.08
C GLY A 83 11.51 2.67 -8.86
N ILE A 84 10.19 2.71 -9.03
CA ILE A 84 9.53 3.80 -9.75
C ILE A 84 9.38 5.02 -8.85
N VAL A 85 9.21 4.78 -7.56
CA VAL A 85 9.09 5.81 -6.55
C VAL A 85 10.24 5.65 -5.56
N SER A 86 10.86 6.76 -5.19
CA SER A 86 11.93 6.76 -4.19
C SER A 86 11.37 7.07 -2.83
N ASN A 87 11.86 6.36 -1.82
CA ASN A 87 11.54 6.67 -0.43
C ASN A 87 12.78 7.24 0.21
N ARG A 88 12.76 8.55 0.50
CA ARG A 88 13.88 9.22 1.14
C ARG A 88 13.42 9.77 2.47
N SER A 89 13.88 9.17 3.55
CA SER A 89 13.52 9.56 4.92
C SER A 89 12.00 9.61 5.10
N ASN A 90 11.32 8.56 4.59
CA ASN A 90 9.86 8.44 4.66
C ASN A 90 9.13 9.50 3.85
N ARG A 91 9.81 10.08 2.85
CA ARG A 91 9.18 10.98 1.89
C ARG A 91 9.26 10.35 0.52
N LEU A 92 8.16 10.38 -0.20
CA LEU A 92 8.00 9.64 -1.45
C LEU A 92 8.06 10.58 -2.65
N PHE A 93 8.89 10.22 -3.61
CA PHE A 93 9.09 11.01 -4.82
C PHE A 93 9.03 10.10 -6.02
N ILE A 94 8.33 10.52 -7.07
CA ILE A 94 8.39 9.81 -8.34
C ILE A 94 9.79 10.02 -8.88
N ARG A 95 10.50 8.92 -9.16
CA ARG A 95 11.91 9.02 -9.53
C ARG A 95 12.13 9.82 -10.78
N LYS A 96 11.29 9.60 -11.78
CA LYS A 96 11.42 10.36 -13.00
C LYS A 96 10.95 11.77 -12.76
N GLY A 97 11.85 12.71 -12.80
CA GLY A 97 11.54 14.11 -12.54
C GLY A 97 11.61 14.50 -11.07
N ASP A 98 11.84 13.53 -10.19
CA ASP A 98 11.99 13.81 -8.76
C ASP A 98 10.80 14.57 -8.20
N VAL A 99 9.60 14.09 -8.50
CA VAL A 99 8.36 14.78 -8.17
C VAL A 99 7.84 14.31 -6.80
N PRO A 100 7.70 15.22 -5.82
CA PRO A 100 7.15 14.81 -4.53
C PRO A 100 5.69 14.43 -4.67
N MET A 101 5.29 13.34 -4.02
CA MET A 101 3.92 12.84 -4.13
C MET A 101 3.02 13.50 -3.10
N CYS A 102 2.93 14.81 -3.17
CA CYS A 102 2.09 15.59 -2.28
C CYS A 102 1.84 16.96 -2.89
N ASP A 103 0.89 17.68 -2.32
CA ASP A 103 0.64 19.05 -2.75
C ASP A 103 1.70 19.98 -2.18
N SER A 104 1.82 21.13 -2.81
CA SER A 104 2.79 22.12 -2.38
C SER A 104 2.61 22.46 -0.90
N GLY A 105 3.70 22.45 -0.17
CA GLY A 105 3.66 22.80 1.25
C GLY A 105 3.37 21.62 2.16
N GLU A 106 3.14 20.43 1.58
CA GLU A 106 2.89 19.23 2.38
C GLU A 106 4.12 18.33 2.38
N GLU A 107 4.07 17.33 3.24
CA GLU A 107 5.10 16.30 3.27
C GLU A 107 4.59 15.07 2.56
N ALA A 108 5.42 14.48 1.72
CA ALA A 108 5.01 13.34 0.89
C ALA A 108 5.08 12.03 1.66
N THR A 109 4.31 11.93 2.74
CA THR A 109 4.20 10.69 3.49
C THR A 109 3.39 9.68 2.70
N LEU A 110 3.37 8.42 3.14
CA LEU A 110 2.60 7.38 2.45
C LEU A 110 1.11 7.76 2.34
N ALA A 111 0.53 8.25 3.42
CA ALA A 111 -0.88 8.64 3.40
C ALA A 111 -1.13 9.78 2.43
N LYS A 112 -0.24 10.77 2.44
CA LYS A 112 -0.38 11.91 1.52
C LYS A 112 -0.17 11.47 0.07
N ALA A 113 0.80 10.59 -0.15
CA ALA A 113 1.07 10.10 -1.49
C ALA A 113 -0.12 9.31 -2.04
N ALA A 114 -0.72 8.48 -1.21
CA ALA A 114 -1.88 7.70 -1.61
C ALA A 114 -3.03 8.61 -2.01
N LYS A 115 -3.29 9.63 -1.21
CA LYS A 115 -4.35 10.58 -1.48
C LYS A 115 -4.04 11.37 -2.75
N TRP A 116 -2.79 11.79 -2.89
CA TRP A 116 -2.35 12.59 -4.02
C TRP A 116 -2.54 11.84 -5.35
N ILE A 117 -2.11 10.57 -5.38
CA ILE A 117 -2.20 9.80 -6.61
C ILE A 117 -3.63 9.36 -6.92
N SER A 118 -4.52 9.35 -5.92
CA SER A 118 -5.90 8.99 -6.15
C SER A 118 -6.75 10.14 -6.68
N ASP A 119 -6.18 11.35 -6.72
CA ASP A 119 -6.88 12.53 -7.22
C ASP A 119 -7.22 12.34 -8.70
N PRO A 120 -8.48 12.55 -9.09
CA PRO A 120 -8.86 12.39 -10.51
C PRO A 120 -8.03 13.24 -11.47
N ARG A 121 -7.48 14.36 -11.00
CA ARG A 121 -6.66 15.20 -11.84
C ARG A 121 -5.34 14.55 -12.22
N ARG A 122 -4.94 13.49 -11.51
CA ARG A 122 -3.68 12.78 -11.74
C ARG A 122 -3.90 11.40 -12.33
N GLN A 123 -5.05 11.18 -12.96
CA GLN A 123 -5.40 9.88 -13.47
C GLN A 123 -4.43 9.41 -14.55
N GLU A 124 -3.98 10.31 -15.40
CA GLU A 124 -3.02 9.95 -16.44
C GLU A 124 -1.69 9.54 -15.84
N LEU A 125 -1.25 10.27 -14.80
CA LEU A 125 -0.02 9.94 -14.12
C LEU A 125 -0.14 8.57 -13.46
N ARG A 126 -1.26 8.31 -12.82
CA ARG A 126 -1.49 7.02 -12.19
C ARG A 126 -1.42 5.89 -13.21
N LEU A 127 -2.04 6.08 -14.37
CA LEU A 127 -1.99 5.07 -15.44
C LEU A 127 -0.56 4.83 -15.90
N LEU A 128 0.22 5.90 -16.01
CA LEU A 128 1.61 5.75 -16.40
C LEU A 128 2.38 4.91 -15.39
N LEU A 129 2.17 5.19 -14.10
CA LEU A 129 2.84 4.43 -13.06
C LEU A 129 2.38 2.98 -13.04
N GLU A 130 1.09 2.74 -13.27
CA GLU A 130 0.57 1.38 -13.34
C GLU A 130 1.19 0.61 -14.50
N THR A 131 1.35 1.27 -15.63
CA THR A 131 1.97 0.65 -16.79
C THR A 131 3.42 0.26 -16.48
N GLN A 132 4.15 1.17 -15.86
CA GLN A 132 5.53 0.88 -15.48
C GLN A 132 5.60 -0.24 -14.47
N LEU A 133 4.67 -0.27 -13.52
CA LEU A 133 4.65 -1.28 -12.51
C LEU A 133 4.35 -2.66 -13.08
N ASN A 134 3.45 -2.72 -14.04
CA ASN A 134 2.98 -3.99 -14.57
C ASN A 134 3.86 -4.58 -15.64
N GLY A 135 4.88 -3.91 -16.07
CA GLY A 135 5.71 -4.52 -17.07
C GLY A 135 6.96 -3.76 -17.31
N GLY A 136 6.98 -2.62 -16.75
CA GLY A 136 8.04 -1.72 -17.04
C GLY A 136 8.00 -1.29 -18.46
N GLU A 137 7.02 -1.73 -19.22
CA GLU A 137 7.04 -1.39 -20.54
C GLU A 137 6.11 -0.38 -20.79
N THR A 138 6.58 0.70 -21.01
CA THR A 138 5.76 1.59 -21.64
C THR A 138 5.80 1.16 -22.99
N PRO A 139 4.77 1.03 -23.54
CA PRO A 139 4.74 0.67 -24.91
C PRO A 139 5.72 1.54 -25.61
N ALA A 140 6.61 1.66 -25.38
CA ALA A 140 7.62 2.35 -25.97
C ALA A 140 8.90 1.83 -25.60
N ALA A 141 8.56 1.59 -25.28
CA ALA A 141 9.29 1.22 -25.25
C ALA A 141 9.92 0.93 -25.37
N ASP A 142 9.48 0.77 -25.22
CA ASP A 142 9.94 0.29 -25.34
C ASP A 142 10.57 0.12 -25.64
N LYS A 143 10.62 0.19 -25.75
CA LYS A 143 11.03 -0.17 -25.95
C LYS A 143 11.68 -0.29 -26.23
N LYS A 144 11.66 -0.27 -26.35
CA LYS A 144 12.07 -0.58 -26.54
C LYS A 144 12.62 -0.64 -26.92
N LYS A 145 12.62 -0.59 -27.10
CA LYS A 145 12.93 -0.79 -27.36
C LYS A 145 13.44 -0.67 -27.70
N LYS A 146 13.49 -0.56 -27.85
CA LYS A 146 13.71 -0.67 -28.14
C LYS A 146 14.21 -0.53 -28.04
#